data_3a98fc3664af8415ad63218992eec469
#
_entry.id   3a98fc3664af8415ad63218992eec469
#
_cell.length_a   1.000
_cell.length_b   1.000
_cell.length_c   1.000
_cell.angle_alpha   90.00
_cell.angle_beta   90.00
_cell.angle_gamma   90.00
#
_symmetry.space_group_name_H-M   'P 1'
#
loop_
_entity.id
_entity.type
_entity.pdbx_description
1 polymer ?
#
loop_
_entity_poly.entity_id
_entity_poly.type
_entity_poly.pdbx_seq_one_letter_code
_entity_poly.pdbx_strand_id
1 'polypeptide(L)'
;LFSIYMDIGSDREYYTPFYSVHNLSRAVEGISATLRQRLQTSRNTPDFLQLRWHDKNYRNAGTRMREQAYLPLEGPISLHQVIELYKNYLKTPYPSRSSFCVEDPAMICAWAGRDDLAKECLEWGYETFKTWSEGMQKQEGGLDVWYDRMQKIIADPDALRRITKEQVALKKLDKIPYQDFPDAVYKEAK
;
A
#
# COMPACT_ATOMS: atom_id res chain seq x y z
N LEU A 1 -5.08 -1.83 4.36
CA LEU A 1 -6.25 -2.15 3.55
C LEU A 1 -5.84 -2.45 2.13
N PHE A 2 -6.33 -3.56 1.60
CA PHE A 2 -6.20 -3.93 0.19
C PHE A 2 -7.54 -3.73 -0.49
N SER A 3 -7.51 -3.22 -1.71
CA SER A 3 -8.74 -2.96 -2.45
C SER A 3 -8.54 -3.12 -3.95
N ILE A 4 -9.63 -3.45 -4.63
CA ILE A 4 -9.69 -3.47 -6.09
C ILE A 4 -10.58 -2.30 -6.52
N TYR A 5 -10.08 -1.51 -7.45
CA TYR A 5 -10.80 -0.40 -8.03
C TYR A 5 -10.96 -0.58 -9.52
N MET A 6 -11.91 0.16 -10.07
CA MET A 6 -12.06 0.36 -11.50
C MET A 6 -11.82 1.84 -11.80
N ASP A 7 -10.83 2.12 -12.62
CA ASP A 7 -10.59 3.44 -13.17
C ASP A 7 -11.35 3.54 -14.51
N ILE A 8 -12.34 4.43 -14.56
CA ILE A 8 -13.17 4.62 -15.76
C ILE A 8 -12.54 5.76 -16.56
N GLY A 9 -12.24 5.49 -17.83
CA GLY A 9 -11.71 6.49 -18.75
C GLY A 9 -12.64 7.70 -18.90
N SER A 10 -12.07 8.84 -19.27
CA SER A 10 -12.82 10.11 -19.43
C SER A 10 -13.93 10.03 -20.48
N ASP A 11 -13.79 9.14 -21.45
CA ASP A 11 -14.79 8.84 -22.48
C ASP A 11 -15.89 7.89 -21.98
N ARG A 12 -15.72 7.31 -20.79
CA ARG A 12 -16.63 6.31 -20.19
C ARG A 12 -16.85 5.05 -21.02
N GLU A 13 -16.02 4.78 -22.00
CA GLU A 13 -16.13 3.57 -22.85
C GLU A 13 -15.29 2.42 -22.32
N TYR A 14 -14.23 2.73 -21.55
CA TYR A 14 -13.28 1.76 -21.05
C TYR A 14 -13.08 1.91 -19.54
N TYR A 15 -12.73 0.81 -18.88
CA TYR A 15 -12.28 0.79 -17.51
C TYR A 15 -11.02 -0.06 -17.39
N THR A 16 -10.19 0.27 -16.42
CA THR A 16 -8.99 -0.51 -16.07
C THR A 16 -9.11 -0.95 -14.62
N PRO A 17 -9.25 -2.24 -14.34
CA PRO A 17 -9.18 -2.74 -12.99
C PRO A 17 -7.77 -2.52 -12.42
N PHE A 18 -7.67 -2.13 -11.17
CA PHE A 18 -6.40 -2.10 -10.48
C PHE A 18 -6.54 -2.51 -9.01
N TYR A 19 -5.49 -3.09 -8.53
CA TYR A 19 -5.28 -3.48 -7.15
C TYR A 19 -4.46 -2.40 -6.45
N SER A 20 -4.78 -2.10 -5.21
CA SER A 20 -4.02 -1.12 -4.45
C SER A 20 -3.87 -1.47 -2.98
N VAL A 21 -2.81 -0.96 -2.39
CA VAL A 21 -2.50 -1.06 -0.97
C VAL A 21 -2.66 0.31 -0.34
N HIS A 22 -3.29 0.34 0.83
CA HIS A 22 -3.53 1.57 1.60
C HIS A 22 -3.02 1.38 3.02
N ASN A 23 -2.16 2.26 3.46
CA ASN A 23 -1.75 2.32 4.85
C ASN A 23 -2.73 3.21 5.64
N LEU A 24 -3.55 2.60 6.50
CA LEU A 24 -4.53 3.31 7.33
C LEU A 24 -3.93 3.95 8.59
N SER A 25 -2.66 3.72 8.90
CA SER A 25 -1.97 4.41 9.98
C SER A 25 -1.51 5.84 9.62
N ARG A 26 -1.94 6.33 8.45
CA ARG A 26 -1.77 7.73 8.02
C ARG A 26 -3.07 8.50 8.12
N ALA A 27 -3.00 9.71 8.68
CA ALA A 27 -4.10 10.66 8.67
C ALA A 27 -4.16 11.37 7.30
N VAL A 28 -4.91 10.80 6.35
CA VAL A 28 -5.09 11.40 5.01
C VAL A 28 -6.56 11.55 4.69
N GLU A 29 -6.89 12.64 3.99
CA GLU A 29 -8.21 12.79 3.40
C GLU A 29 -8.40 11.75 2.27
N GLY A 30 -9.58 11.15 2.20
CA GLY A 30 -9.86 10.11 1.20
C GLY A 30 -9.06 8.82 1.41
N ILE A 31 -9.12 7.94 0.42
CA ILE A 31 -8.37 6.68 0.40
C ILE A 31 -7.13 6.89 -0.49
N SER A 32 -5.96 7.00 0.14
CA SER A 32 -4.70 7.16 -0.58
C SER A 32 -4.11 5.79 -0.89
N ALA A 33 -4.03 5.44 -2.17
CA ALA A 33 -3.36 4.23 -2.61
C ALA A 33 -1.86 4.47 -2.72
N THR A 34 -1.07 3.83 -1.86
CA THR A 34 0.39 3.94 -1.90
C THR A 34 0.97 3.13 -3.05
N LEU A 35 0.51 1.90 -3.19
CA LEU A 35 0.91 1.01 -4.28
C LEU A 35 -0.29 0.74 -5.17
N ARG A 36 -0.08 0.85 -6.48
CA ARG A 36 -1.09 0.57 -7.49
C ARG A 36 -0.55 -0.38 -8.54
N GLN A 37 -1.33 -1.42 -8.83
CA GLN A 37 -1.06 -2.35 -9.91
C GLN A 37 -2.29 -2.45 -10.80
N ARG A 38 -2.16 -2.02 -12.04
CA ARG A 38 -3.22 -2.18 -13.04
C ARG A 38 -3.23 -3.61 -13.58
N LEU A 39 -4.42 -4.10 -13.90
CA LEU A 39 -4.54 -5.32 -14.68
C LEU A 39 -3.76 -5.17 -15.99
N GLN A 40 -2.93 -6.16 -16.28
CA GLN A 40 -2.07 -6.15 -17.46
C GLN A 40 -2.48 -7.20 -18.48
N THR A 41 -2.22 -6.90 -19.75
CA THR A 41 -2.27 -7.85 -20.83
C THR A 41 -1.08 -8.83 -20.76
N SER A 42 -1.07 -9.86 -21.57
CA SER A 42 0.08 -10.76 -21.75
C SER A 42 1.36 -10.05 -22.24
N ARG A 43 1.24 -8.81 -22.72
CA ARG A 43 2.37 -7.95 -23.17
C ARG A 43 2.83 -6.96 -22.11
N ASN A 44 2.39 -7.11 -20.86
CA ASN A 44 2.69 -6.20 -19.74
C ASN A 44 2.28 -4.73 -20.01
N THR A 45 1.21 -4.52 -20.74
CA THR A 45 0.59 -3.21 -20.92
C THR A 45 -0.72 -3.14 -20.13
N PRO A 46 -1.17 -1.96 -19.66
CA PRO A 46 -2.47 -1.83 -19.02
C PRO A 46 -3.59 -2.40 -19.90
N ASP A 47 -4.47 -3.19 -19.29
CA ASP A 47 -5.61 -3.78 -19.98
C ASP A 47 -6.83 -2.87 -19.86
N PHE A 48 -7.25 -2.30 -20.98
CA PHE A 48 -8.42 -1.43 -21.09
C PHE A 48 -9.62 -2.27 -21.50
N LEU A 49 -10.52 -2.53 -20.56
CA LEU A 49 -11.72 -3.34 -20.79
C LEU A 49 -12.87 -2.44 -21.22
N GLN A 50 -13.57 -2.84 -22.31
CA GLN A 50 -14.73 -2.09 -22.79
C GLN A 50 -15.90 -2.20 -21.79
N LEU A 51 -16.45 -1.09 -21.36
CA LEU A 51 -17.53 -1.03 -20.38
C LEU A 51 -18.81 -1.73 -20.89
N ARG A 52 -19.10 -1.62 -22.19
CA ARG A 52 -20.24 -2.30 -22.82
C ARG A 52 -20.19 -3.83 -22.73
N TRP A 53 -19.01 -4.41 -22.45
CA TRP A 53 -18.81 -5.84 -22.26
C TRP A 53 -18.53 -6.19 -20.80
N HIS A 54 -18.90 -5.34 -19.85
CA HIS A 54 -18.60 -5.51 -18.43
C HIS A 54 -19.01 -6.89 -17.93
N ASP A 55 -20.25 -7.33 -18.14
CA ASP A 55 -20.78 -8.62 -17.65
C ASP A 55 -19.99 -9.82 -18.18
N LYS A 56 -19.47 -9.71 -19.41
CA LYS A 56 -18.64 -10.74 -20.02
C LYS A 56 -17.21 -10.72 -19.48
N ASN A 57 -16.67 -9.53 -19.27
CA ASN A 57 -15.26 -9.33 -18.96
C ASN A 57 -14.95 -9.38 -17.45
N TYR A 58 -15.91 -9.02 -16.58
CA TYR A 58 -15.60 -8.81 -15.18
C TYR A 58 -15.13 -10.08 -14.46
N ARG A 59 -15.68 -11.25 -14.77
CA ARG A 59 -15.26 -12.53 -14.18
C ARG A 59 -13.84 -12.88 -14.58
N ASN A 60 -13.53 -12.75 -15.87
CA ASN A 60 -12.18 -12.97 -16.38
C ASN A 60 -11.19 -11.95 -15.79
N ALA A 61 -11.57 -10.67 -15.72
CA ALA A 61 -10.77 -9.64 -15.08
C ALA A 61 -10.50 -9.96 -13.61
N GLY A 62 -11.51 -10.41 -12.87
CA GLY A 62 -11.36 -10.83 -11.47
C GLY A 62 -10.39 -11.99 -11.29
N THR A 63 -10.48 -13.03 -12.14
CA THR A 63 -9.54 -14.16 -12.13
C THR A 63 -8.11 -13.68 -12.39
N ARG A 64 -7.91 -12.90 -13.45
CA ARG A 64 -6.60 -12.35 -13.82
C ARG A 64 -6.04 -11.39 -12.77
N MET A 65 -6.90 -10.62 -12.09
CA MET A 65 -6.47 -9.76 -10.98
C MET A 65 -5.94 -10.61 -9.81
N ARG A 66 -6.58 -11.75 -9.49
CA ARG A 66 -6.05 -12.66 -8.46
C ARG A 66 -4.69 -13.25 -8.85
N GLU A 67 -4.52 -13.63 -10.10
CA GLU A 67 -3.27 -14.19 -10.62
C GLU A 67 -2.13 -13.16 -10.68
N GLN A 68 -2.46 -11.90 -10.95
CA GLN A 68 -1.48 -10.82 -11.12
C GLN A 68 -1.22 -10.02 -9.85
N ALA A 69 -2.06 -10.13 -8.82
CA ALA A 69 -1.91 -9.37 -7.59
C ALA A 69 -0.60 -9.72 -6.89
N TYR A 70 0.13 -8.70 -6.44
CA TYR A 70 1.40 -8.87 -5.71
C TYR A 70 1.23 -9.57 -4.36
N LEU A 71 0.04 -9.49 -3.77
CA LEU A 71 -0.32 -10.20 -2.55
C LEU A 71 -1.57 -11.03 -2.80
N PRO A 72 -1.74 -12.16 -2.11
CA PRO A 72 -2.96 -12.95 -2.17
C PRO A 72 -4.18 -12.07 -1.83
N LEU A 73 -5.25 -12.16 -2.62
CA LEU A 73 -6.49 -11.45 -2.33
C LEU A 73 -7.35 -12.20 -1.29
N GLU A 74 -6.98 -13.42 -0.96
CA GLU A 74 -7.66 -14.28 0.01
C GLU A 74 -6.62 -14.94 0.93
N GLY A 75 -6.99 -15.13 2.20
CA GLY A 75 -6.12 -15.73 3.20
C GLY A 75 -5.21 -14.74 3.95
N PRO A 76 -4.46 -15.24 4.93
CA PRO A 76 -3.61 -14.40 5.76
C PRO A 76 -2.40 -13.87 4.97
N ILE A 77 -2.06 -12.62 5.24
CA ILE A 77 -0.89 -11.94 4.66
C ILE A 77 0.07 -11.64 5.81
N SER A 78 1.33 -12.04 5.69
CA SER A 78 2.36 -11.74 6.69
C SER A 78 2.98 -10.36 6.48
N LEU A 79 3.58 -9.80 7.53
CA LEU A 79 4.35 -8.56 7.45
C LEU A 79 5.52 -8.70 6.46
N HIS A 80 6.17 -9.85 6.44
CA HIS A 80 7.24 -10.10 5.47
C HIS A 80 6.77 -10.00 4.01
N GLN A 81 5.58 -10.52 3.70
CA GLN A 81 5.01 -10.39 2.35
C GLN A 81 4.73 -8.92 2.01
N VAL A 82 4.25 -8.13 2.97
CA VAL A 82 4.03 -6.70 2.78
C VAL A 82 5.36 -5.96 2.56
N ILE A 83 6.38 -6.23 3.39
CA ILE A 83 7.71 -5.62 3.24
C ILE A 83 8.29 -5.92 1.84
N GLU A 84 8.27 -7.19 1.44
CA GLU A 84 8.78 -7.60 0.13
C GLU A 84 7.97 -7.00 -1.04
N LEU A 85 6.67 -6.81 -0.87
CA LEU A 85 5.85 -6.10 -1.84
C LEU A 85 6.39 -4.68 -2.09
N TYR A 86 6.64 -3.89 -1.04
CA TYR A 86 7.16 -2.53 -1.18
C TYR A 86 8.57 -2.52 -1.77
N LYS A 87 9.45 -3.40 -1.31
CA LYS A 87 10.80 -3.54 -1.84
C LYS A 87 10.80 -3.89 -3.33
N ASN A 88 9.95 -4.81 -3.75
CA ASN A 88 9.87 -5.24 -5.14
C ASN A 88 9.17 -4.23 -6.04
N TYR A 89 8.16 -3.51 -5.53
CA TYR A 89 7.49 -2.44 -6.26
C TYR A 89 8.48 -1.36 -6.71
N LEU A 90 9.39 -0.94 -5.85
CA LEU A 90 10.41 0.07 -6.18
C LEU A 90 11.46 -0.40 -7.18
N LYS A 91 11.60 -1.71 -7.40
CA LYS A 91 12.47 -2.29 -8.44
C LYS A 91 11.80 -2.36 -9.82
N THR A 92 10.50 -2.11 -9.91
CA THR A 92 9.80 -2.12 -11.20
C THR A 92 10.31 -0.99 -12.11
N PRO A 93 10.18 -1.12 -13.44
CA PRO A 93 10.71 -0.12 -14.38
C PRO A 93 10.17 1.30 -14.19
N TYR A 94 8.94 1.41 -13.74
CA TYR A 94 8.24 2.70 -13.58
C TYR A 94 7.48 2.77 -12.24
N PRO A 95 8.18 2.71 -11.10
CA PRO A 95 7.50 2.83 -9.82
C PRO A 95 6.98 4.25 -9.63
N SER A 96 5.78 4.39 -9.08
CA SER A 96 5.35 5.68 -8.55
C SER A 96 6.19 5.96 -7.30
N ARG A 97 7.17 6.85 -7.39
CA ARG A 97 8.02 7.20 -6.26
C ARG A 97 7.32 8.26 -5.41
N SER A 98 6.98 7.89 -4.21
CA SER A 98 6.47 8.75 -3.15
C SER A 98 7.20 8.35 -1.86
N SER A 99 7.47 9.29 -0.96
CA SER A 99 8.04 8.99 0.36
C SER A 99 7.24 7.91 1.09
N PHE A 100 5.93 7.82 0.85
CA PHE A 100 5.07 6.77 1.39
C PHE A 100 5.56 5.35 1.07
N CYS A 101 6.15 5.14 -0.11
CA CYS A 101 6.64 3.81 -0.51
C CYS A 101 7.80 3.30 0.36
N VAL A 102 8.56 4.20 0.99
CA VAL A 102 9.67 3.86 1.89
C VAL A 102 9.30 4.02 3.36
N GLU A 103 8.22 4.73 3.67
CA GLU A 103 7.74 4.97 5.03
C GLU A 103 6.76 3.89 5.50
N ASP A 104 5.81 3.49 4.64
CA ASP A 104 4.72 2.59 5.00
C ASP A 104 5.18 1.25 5.58
N PRO A 105 6.20 0.56 5.06
CA PRO A 105 6.66 -0.69 5.65
C PRO A 105 7.05 -0.55 7.13
N ALA A 106 7.80 0.51 7.47
CA ALA A 106 8.22 0.78 8.83
C ALA A 106 7.01 1.09 9.75
N MET A 107 6.07 1.91 9.28
CA MET A 107 4.86 2.26 10.03
C MET A 107 3.95 1.03 10.25
N ILE A 108 3.77 0.18 9.25
CA ILE A 108 2.95 -1.04 9.35
C ILE A 108 3.58 -2.02 10.35
N CYS A 109 4.90 -2.20 10.33
CA CYS A 109 5.60 -3.05 11.27
C CYS A 109 5.51 -2.52 12.72
N ALA A 110 5.69 -1.21 12.92
CA ALA A 110 5.52 -0.57 14.23
C ALA A 110 4.08 -0.72 14.74
N TRP A 111 3.09 -0.46 13.89
CA TRP A 111 1.67 -0.69 14.21
C TRP A 111 1.42 -2.11 14.70
N ALA A 112 2.02 -3.11 14.04
CA ALA A 112 1.90 -4.52 14.38
C ALA A 112 2.71 -4.96 15.62
N GLY A 113 3.44 -4.05 16.27
CA GLY A 113 4.27 -4.31 17.45
C GLY A 113 5.59 -5.02 17.13
N ARG A 114 6.05 -4.95 15.88
CA ARG A 114 7.31 -5.54 15.42
C ARG A 114 8.37 -4.45 15.25
N ASP A 115 8.87 -3.96 16.40
CA ASP A 115 9.90 -2.90 16.47
C ASP A 115 11.20 -3.30 15.76
N ASP A 116 11.53 -4.58 15.77
CA ASP A 116 12.65 -5.15 15.03
C ASP A 116 12.53 -4.90 13.53
N LEU A 117 11.39 -5.31 12.95
CA LEU A 117 11.11 -5.11 11.53
C LEU A 117 10.88 -3.64 11.18
N ALA A 118 10.29 -2.85 12.08
CA ALA A 118 10.08 -1.42 11.86
C ALA A 118 11.40 -0.68 11.67
N LYS A 119 12.41 -0.97 12.51
CA LYS A 119 13.76 -0.41 12.40
C LYS A 119 14.46 -0.87 11.12
N GLU A 120 14.41 -2.18 10.82
CA GLU A 120 14.99 -2.71 9.57
C GLU A 120 14.37 -2.03 8.33
N CYS A 121 13.05 -1.84 8.31
CA CYS A 121 12.36 -1.15 7.22
C CYS A 121 12.73 0.33 7.14
N LEU A 122 12.95 0.99 8.28
CA LEU A 122 13.37 2.39 8.31
C LEU A 122 14.79 2.55 7.72
N GLU A 123 15.73 1.69 8.09
CA GLU A 123 17.10 1.70 7.53
C GLU A 123 17.08 1.44 6.02
N TRP A 124 16.32 0.43 5.58
CA TRP A 124 16.11 0.18 4.16
C TRP A 124 15.50 1.40 3.45
N GLY A 125 14.52 2.04 4.08
CA GLY A 125 13.87 3.25 3.57
C GLY A 125 14.87 4.40 3.42
N TYR A 126 15.73 4.62 4.41
CA TYR A 126 16.78 5.64 4.39
C TYR A 126 17.75 5.43 3.22
N GLU A 127 18.32 4.23 3.09
CA GLU A 127 19.26 3.93 2.01
C GLU A 127 18.59 4.01 0.62
N THR A 128 17.30 3.66 0.53
CA THR A 128 16.53 3.79 -0.70
C THR A 128 16.27 5.26 -1.04
N PHE A 129 15.77 6.04 -0.07
CA PHE A 129 15.41 7.46 -0.27
C PHE A 129 16.64 8.33 -0.58
N LYS A 130 17.78 8.00 -0.02
CA LYS A 130 19.08 8.63 -0.31
C LYS A 130 19.46 8.56 -1.80
N THR A 131 18.99 7.53 -2.52
CA THR A 131 19.23 7.39 -3.97
C THR A 131 18.31 8.25 -4.83
N TRP A 132 17.28 8.86 -4.25
CA TRP A 132 16.31 9.67 -5.00
C TRP A 132 16.84 11.08 -5.26
N SER A 133 16.20 11.80 -6.21
CA SER A 133 16.63 13.14 -6.57
C SER A 133 16.60 14.10 -5.37
N GLU A 134 17.51 15.07 -5.35
CA GLU A 134 17.51 16.14 -4.32
C GLU A 134 16.17 16.87 -4.21
N GLY A 135 15.46 17.04 -5.32
CA GLY A 135 14.14 17.67 -5.32
C GLY A 135 13.12 16.89 -4.48
N MET A 136 13.12 15.56 -4.58
CA MET A 136 12.25 14.71 -3.77
C MET A 136 12.67 14.72 -2.29
N GLN A 137 13.97 14.70 -2.01
CA GLN A 137 14.44 14.78 -0.63
C GLN A 137 14.10 16.14 0.01
N LYS A 138 14.21 17.25 -0.73
CA LYS A 138 13.85 18.60 -0.27
C LYS A 138 12.36 18.75 0.05
N GLN A 139 11.49 18.06 -0.67
CA GLN A 139 10.03 18.06 -0.36
C GLN A 139 9.72 17.52 1.03
N GLU A 140 10.56 16.63 1.55
CA GLU A 140 10.45 16.05 2.89
C GLU A 140 11.29 16.79 3.96
N GLY A 141 11.89 17.92 3.60
CA GLY A 141 12.78 18.71 4.46
C GLY A 141 14.24 18.26 4.47
N GLY A 142 14.61 17.34 3.61
CA GLY A 142 15.92 16.70 3.55
C GLY A 142 15.95 15.33 4.20
N LEU A 143 17.01 14.57 3.90
CA LEU A 143 17.13 13.17 4.29
C LEU A 143 17.15 12.98 5.82
N ASP A 144 17.95 13.80 6.53
CA ASP A 144 18.08 13.69 7.99
C ASP A 144 16.77 14.09 8.70
N VAL A 145 16.09 15.15 8.23
CA VAL A 145 14.80 15.58 8.77
C VAL A 145 13.73 14.52 8.57
N TRP A 146 13.71 13.90 7.40
CA TRP A 146 12.83 12.78 7.10
C TRP A 146 13.09 11.60 8.03
N TYR A 147 14.36 11.22 8.22
CA TYR A 147 14.75 10.10 9.06
C TYR A 147 14.36 10.32 10.53
N ASP A 148 14.70 11.49 11.10
CA ASP A 148 14.33 11.86 12.46
C ASP A 148 12.82 11.87 12.69
N ARG A 149 12.06 12.36 11.71
CA ARG A 149 10.60 12.31 11.72
C ARG A 149 10.10 10.87 11.78
N MET A 150 10.63 10.01 10.92
CA MET A 150 10.22 8.61 10.85
C MET A 150 10.58 7.83 12.11
N GLN A 151 11.75 8.07 12.70
CA GLN A 151 12.11 7.49 14.00
C GLN A 151 11.07 7.80 15.07
N LYS A 152 10.61 9.05 15.16
CA LYS A 152 9.58 9.48 16.12
C LYS A 152 8.23 8.80 15.84
N ILE A 153 7.86 8.65 14.58
CA ILE A 153 6.60 8.02 14.18
C ILE A 153 6.58 6.54 14.58
N ILE A 154 7.63 5.78 14.27
CA ILE A 154 7.67 4.35 14.59
C ILE A 154 7.89 4.08 16.09
N ALA A 155 8.38 5.05 16.85
CA ALA A 155 8.53 4.94 18.30
C ALA A 155 7.20 5.07 19.06
N ASP A 156 6.10 5.50 18.40
CA ASP A 156 4.77 5.62 19.01
C ASP A 156 3.74 4.74 18.27
N PRO A 157 3.79 3.41 18.45
CA PRO A 157 2.85 2.49 17.81
C PRO A 157 1.39 2.71 18.26
N ASP A 158 1.17 3.25 19.45
CA ASP A 158 -0.18 3.55 19.94
C ASP A 158 -0.81 4.73 19.20
N ALA A 159 -0.02 5.73 18.82
CA ALA A 159 -0.48 6.79 17.94
C ALA A 159 -0.87 6.22 16.55
N LEU A 160 -0.08 5.32 15.98
CA LEU A 160 -0.40 4.67 14.71
C LEU A 160 -1.71 3.86 14.78
N ARG A 161 -1.94 3.15 15.88
CA ARG A 161 -3.18 2.38 16.12
C ARG A 161 -4.39 3.30 16.29
N ARG A 162 -4.23 4.40 17.03
CA ARG A 162 -5.29 5.42 17.18
C ARG A 162 -5.67 6.01 15.82
N ILE A 163 -4.69 6.45 15.03
CA ILE A 163 -4.93 6.97 13.67
C ILE A 163 -5.65 5.92 12.81
N THR A 164 -5.24 4.66 12.87
CA THR A 164 -5.89 3.57 12.12
C THR A 164 -7.37 3.47 12.48
N LYS A 165 -7.73 3.49 13.78
CA LYS A 165 -9.13 3.45 14.23
C LYS A 165 -9.93 4.65 13.74
N GLU A 166 -9.36 5.84 13.82
CA GLU A 166 -9.98 7.07 13.30
C GLU A 166 -10.22 6.97 11.78
N GLN A 167 -9.23 6.48 11.02
CA GLN A 167 -9.36 6.31 9.57
C GLN A 167 -10.40 5.24 9.19
N VAL A 168 -10.46 4.13 9.92
CA VAL A 168 -11.48 3.09 9.73
C VAL A 168 -12.88 3.66 9.94
N ALA A 169 -13.10 4.42 11.03
CA ALA A 169 -14.38 5.05 11.33
C ALA A 169 -14.74 6.12 10.28
N LEU A 170 -13.81 7.03 9.98
CA LEU A 170 -14.03 8.12 9.01
C LEU A 170 -14.41 7.60 7.62
N LYS A 171 -13.77 6.51 7.20
CA LYS A 171 -13.97 5.90 5.87
C LYS A 171 -15.07 4.83 5.87
N LYS A 172 -15.75 4.63 6.98
CA LYS A 172 -16.84 3.63 7.14
C LYS A 172 -16.41 2.21 6.77
N LEU A 173 -15.18 1.83 7.16
CA LEU A 173 -14.59 0.53 6.88
C LEU A 173 -14.86 -0.51 7.98
N ASP A 174 -15.54 -0.15 9.05
CA ASP A 174 -15.90 -0.97 10.22
C ASP A 174 -16.74 -2.22 9.87
N LYS A 175 -17.42 -2.18 8.73
CA LYS A 175 -18.21 -3.31 8.19
C LYS A 175 -17.42 -4.26 7.29
N ILE A 176 -16.18 -3.94 6.97
CA ILE A 176 -15.34 -4.78 6.10
C ILE A 176 -14.66 -5.83 6.99
N PRO A 177 -14.78 -7.13 6.68
CA PRO A 177 -14.02 -8.15 7.39
C PRO A 177 -12.53 -7.88 7.32
N TYR A 178 -11.82 -8.05 8.43
CA TYR A 178 -10.38 -7.87 8.50
C TYR A 178 -9.72 -9.10 9.14
N GLN A 179 -8.43 -9.26 8.86
CA GLN A 179 -7.57 -10.25 9.47
C GLN A 179 -6.32 -9.56 10.01
N ASP A 180 -5.89 -9.97 11.19
CA ASP A 180 -4.58 -9.58 11.72
C ASP A 180 -3.45 -10.23 10.91
N PHE A 181 -2.31 -9.59 10.88
CA PHE A 181 -1.09 -10.23 10.41
C PHE A 181 -0.75 -11.41 11.31
N PRO A 182 -0.49 -12.62 10.78
CA PRO A 182 -0.21 -13.79 11.58
C PRO A 182 1.06 -13.67 12.43
N ASP A 183 1.99 -12.83 11.99
CA ASP A 183 3.28 -12.51 12.59
C ASP A 183 3.29 -11.19 13.39
N ALA A 184 2.13 -10.55 13.58
CA ALA A 184 2.00 -9.41 14.47
C ALA A 184 2.08 -9.83 15.94
N VAL A 185 2.76 -9.02 16.76
CA VAL A 185 2.76 -9.15 18.21
C VAL A 185 1.52 -8.48 18.82
N TYR A 186 1.16 -7.30 18.31
CA TYR A 186 -0.09 -6.64 18.66
C TYR A 186 -1.25 -7.24 17.84
N LYS A 187 -2.32 -7.62 18.55
CA LYS A 187 -3.59 -8.05 17.94
C LYS A 187 -4.72 -7.24 18.56
N GLU A 188 -5.59 -6.69 17.73
CA GLU A 188 -6.78 -6.03 18.25
C GLU A 188 -7.70 -7.06 18.94
N ALA A 189 -8.26 -6.67 20.10
CA ALA A 189 -9.32 -7.44 20.73
C ALA A 189 -10.54 -7.45 19.77
N LYS A 190 -11.03 -8.65 19.47
CA LYS A 190 -12.20 -8.85 18.62
C LYS A 190 -13.46 -8.43 19.34
#